data_dedba9a007bb2aafe86bbb91a9a6f8db
#
_entry.id   dedba9a007bb2aafe86bbb91a9a6f8db
#
_cell.length_a   1.000
_cell.length_b   1.000
_cell.length_c   1.000
_cell.angle_alpha   90.00
_cell.angle_beta   90.00
_cell.angle_gamma   90.00
#
_symmetry.space_group_name_H-M   'P 1'
#
loop_
_entity.id
_entity.type
_entity.pdbx_description
1 polymer ?
#
loop_
_entity_poly.entity_id
_entity_poly.type
_entity_poly.pdbx_seq_one_letter_code
_entity_poly.pdbx_strand_id
1 'polypeptide(L)'
;MKELAAQSFWKQKYLISTSLITLDLCNLERDVNIVEQSGLDMLHVDILDGYFSPSQPIGMDTLRAVRKLSNLPFDVHIMAQKNDFFVHECFDIGVQQLIFHLETEDHPDFRLKEIKKRGIRCGVALKPGTSLSYLDYVLDDCDTVLLMLINPGFASLQGETQVAYARRKIEDLRERIAQRNLHTKIEIDGRISRQNMQNWGQELVDIFVAGSTSLDKSRLAESSRDLAKRVQLARKGQSEAFTA
;
A
#
# COMPACT_ATOMS: atom_id res chain seq x y z
N MET A 1 2.85 -25.65 3.76
CA MET A 1 1.84 -24.94 4.59
C MET A 1 2.04 -23.42 4.59
N LYS A 2 3.26 -22.87 4.80
CA LYS A 2 3.50 -21.40 4.76
C LYS A 2 3.16 -20.77 3.39
N GLU A 3 3.48 -21.44 2.30
CA GLU A 3 3.25 -20.95 0.93
C GLU A 3 1.75 -20.93 0.55
N LEU A 4 0.99 -21.94 0.96
CA LEU A 4 -0.47 -21.98 0.79
C LEU A 4 -1.18 -20.91 1.65
N ALA A 5 -0.68 -20.65 2.86
CA ALA A 5 -1.21 -19.58 3.70
C ALA A 5 -0.92 -18.19 3.10
N ALA A 6 0.28 -18.00 2.54
CA ALA A 6 0.63 -16.76 1.85
C ALA A 6 -0.24 -16.53 0.60
N GLN A 7 -0.48 -17.58 -0.20
CA GLN A 7 -1.36 -17.48 -1.38
C GLN A 7 -2.81 -17.18 -1.01
N SER A 8 -3.33 -17.74 0.09
CA SER A 8 -4.69 -17.47 0.56
C SER A 8 -4.86 -16.06 1.10
N PHE A 9 -3.81 -15.50 1.72
CA PHE A 9 -3.79 -14.14 2.22
C PHE A 9 -4.04 -13.13 1.09
N TRP A 10 -3.26 -13.22 0.00
CA TRP A 10 -3.37 -12.30 -1.12
C TRP A 10 -4.67 -12.44 -1.94
N LYS A 11 -5.45 -13.50 -1.74
CA LYS A 11 -6.78 -13.67 -2.35
C LYS A 11 -7.89 -12.92 -1.63
N GLN A 12 -7.63 -12.41 -0.43
CA GLN A 12 -8.63 -11.68 0.34
C GLN A 12 -8.98 -10.34 -0.35
N LYS A 13 -10.22 -9.93 -0.15
CA LYS A 13 -10.71 -8.59 -0.50
C LYS A 13 -10.48 -7.63 0.68
N TYR A 14 -10.48 -6.34 0.42
CA TYR A 14 -10.34 -5.31 1.46
C TYR A 14 -9.09 -5.51 2.33
N LEU A 15 -7.93 -5.73 1.72
CA LEU A 15 -6.69 -5.75 2.48
C LEU A 15 -6.37 -4.34 3.00
N ILE A 16 -6.04 -4.25 4.27
CA ILE A 16 -5.67 -2.98 4.92
C ILE A 16 -4.17 -2.99 5.18
N SER A 17 -3.48 -2.08 4.53
CA SER A 17 -2.06 -1.81 4.72
C SER A 17 -1.90 -0.57 5.61
N THR A 18 -1.49 -0.77 6.87
CA THR A 18 -1.41 0.32 7.85
C THR A 18 -0.13 1.12 7.67
N SER A 19 -0.26 2.42 7.36
CA SER A 19 0.89 3.29 7.09
C SER A 19 1.73 3.51 8.36
N LEU A 20 2.98 3.04 8.32
CA LEU A 20 3.94 3.10 9.42
C LEU A 20 4.28 4.54 9.81
N ILE A 21 4.40 5.44 8.83
CA ILE A 21 4.77 6.83 9.07
C ILE A 21 3.65 7.66 9.74
N THR A 22 2.43 7.14 9.80
CA THR A 22 1.32 7.79 10.50
C THR A 22 1.22 7.38 11.97
N LEU A 23 2.00 6.38 12.40
CA LEU A 23 2.12 5.96 13.79
C LEU A 23 3.00 6.94 14.60
N ASP A 24 3.15 6.70 15.88
CA ASP A 24 4.07 7.46 16.71
C ASP A 24 5.51 6.99 16.50
N LEU A 25 6.27 7.72 15.67
CA LEU A 25 7.65 7.35 15.32
C LEU A 25 8.59 7.29 16.51
N CYS A 26 8.26 7.95 17.63
CA CYS A 26 9.02 7.87 18.88
C CYS A 26 8.64 6.63 19.72
N ASN A 27 7.54 5.95 19.39
CA ASN A 27 7.00 4.78 20.12
C ASN A 27 6.55 3.67 19.15
N LEU A 28 7.30 3.46 18.06
CA LEU A 28 6.93 2.51 16.99
C LEU A 28 6.68 1.10 17.49
N GLU A 29 7.49 0.58 18.40
CA GLU A 29 7.31 -0.76 18.97
C GLU A 29 5.92 -0.93 19.59
N ARG A 30 5.48 0.05 20.40
CA ARG A 30 4.15 0.05 21.01
C ARG A 30 3.06 0.04 19.94
N ASP A 31 3.15 0.94 18.98
CA ASP A 31 2.10 1.15 18.00
C ASP A 31 2.01 0.02 16.98
N VAL A 32 3.14 -0.53 16.55
CA VAL A 32 3.21 -1.72 15.68
C VAL A 32 2.58 -2.93 16.38
N ASN A 33 2.87 -3.15 17.66
CA ASN A 33 2.24 -4.21 18.42
C ASN A 33 0.72 -4.04 18.54
N ILE A 34 0.23 -2.80 18.72
CA ILE A 34 -1.21 -2.49 18.73
C ILE A 34 -1.84 -2.84 17.38
N VAL A 35 -1.21 -2.46 16.26
CA VAL A 35 -1.71 -2.75 14.91
C VAL A 35 -1.75 -4.26 14.67
N GLU A 36 -0.68 -4.99 15.00
CA GLU A 36 -0.63 -6.45 14.83
C GLU A 36 -1.70 -7.16 15.65
N GLN A 37 -1.92 -6.76 16.90
CA GLN A 37 -2.96 -7.32 17.77
C GLN A 37 -4.38 -6.94 17.38
N SER A 38 -4.57 -5.91 16.58
CA SER A 38 -5.90 -5.47 16.14
C SER A 38 -6.52 -6.36 15.07
N GLY A 39 -5.69 -7.15 14.36
CA GLY A 39 -6.11 -7.98 13.24
C GLY A 39 -6.16 -7.25 11.90
N LEU A 40 -5.48 -6.11 11.77
CA LEU A 40 -5.19 -5.48 10.48
C LEU A 40 -4.16 -6.31 9.70
N ASP A 41 -4.12 -6.17 8.39
CA ASP A 41 -3.52 -7.19 7.53
C ASP A 41 -2.02 -7.01 7.29
N MET A 42 -1.55 -5.76 7.08
CA MET A 42 -0.18 -5.46 6.66
C MET A 42 0.31 -4.14 7.25
N LEU A 43 1.62 -3.94 7.20
CA LEU A 43 2.25 -2.63 7.43
C LEU A 43 2.68 -2.04 6.08
N HIS A 44 2.16 -0.85 5.77
CA HIS A 44 2.59 -0.04 4.64
C HIS A 44 3.82 0.77 5.02
N VAL A 45 4.88 0.61 4.23
CA VAL A 45 6.18 1.23 4.51
C VAL A 45 6.54 2.18 3.39
N ASP A 46 6.37 3.46 3.65
CA ASP A 46 6.77 4.53 2.74
C ASP A 46 8.28 4.80 2.87
N ILE A 47 9.04 4.51 1.82
CA ILE A 47 10.46 4.85 1.71
C ILE A 47 10.60 6.09 0.83
N LEU A 48 11.07 7.19 1.41
CA LEU A 48 11.27 8.46 0.73
C LEU A 48 12.74 8.89 0.82
N ASP A 49 13.31 9.35 -0.29
CA ASP A 49 14.71 9.75 -0.37
C ASP A 49 14.96 11.27 -0.18
N GLY A 50 13.89 12.05 -0.03
CA GLY A 50 13.98 13.52 0.08
C GLY A 50 14.19 14.24 -1.26
N TYR A 51 14.35 13.50 -2.37
CA TYR A 51 14.54 14.05 -3.73
C TYR A 51 13.30 13.83 -4.60
N PHE A 52 12.73 12.63 -4.56
CA PHE A 52 11.48 12.33 -5.25
C PHE A 52 10.32 13.17 -4.72
N SER A 53 10.30 13.37 -3.42
CA SER A 53 9.39 14.28 -2.71
C SER A 53 10.11 14.89 -1.51
N PRO A 54 9.70 16.09 -1.05
CA PRO A 54 10.40 16.81 0.03
C PRO A 54 10.08 16.23 1.42
N SER A 55 10.27 14.94 1.61
CA SER A 55 10.00 14.23 2.86
C SER A 55 10.94 13.04 3.02
N GLN A 56 11.34 12.72 4.24
CA GLN A 56 12.15 11.55 4.61
C GLN A 56 11.81 11.13 6.04
N PRO A 57 10.64 10.52 6.27
CA PRO A 57 10.12 10.28 7.62
C PRO A 57 10.86 9.15 8.36
N ILE A 58 11.31 8.11 7.65
CA ILE A 58 12.02 6.96 8.23
C ILE A 58 13.18 6.52 7.34
N GLY A 59 14.19 5.88 7.94
CA GLY A 59 15.31 5.27 7.24
C GLY A 59 15.26 3.74 7.24
N MET A 60 16.17 3.10 6.48
CA MET A 60 16.23 1.66 6.33
C MET A 60 16.51 0.93 7.66
N ASP A 61 17.28 1.53 8.56
CA ASP A 61 17.55 0.95 9.89
C ASP A 61 16.29 0.88 10.76
N THR A 62 15.41 1.89 10.65
CA THR A 62 14.10 1.84 11.31
C THR A 62 13.28 0.67 10.78
N LEU A 63 13.29 0.45 9.45
CA LEU A 63 12.56 -0.65 8.82
C LEU A 63 13.11 -2.02 9.28
N ARG A 64 14.45 -2.16 9.35
CA ARG A 64 15.09 -3.38 9.91
C ARG A 64 14.69 -3.63 11.37
N ALA A 65 14.60 -2.58 12.17
CA ALA A 65 14.17 -2.68 13.55
C ALA A 65 12.69 -3.13 13.64
N VAL A 66 11.81 -2.50 12.90
CA VAL A 66 10.37 -2.85 12.87
C VAL A 66 10.15 -4.28 12.37
N ARG A 67 10.93 -4.75 11.37
CA ARG A 67 10.84 -6.14 10.90
C ARG A 67 11.09 -7.17 12.01
N LYS A 68 11.94 -6.84 12.98
CA LYS A 68 12.22 -7.73 14.13
C LYS A 68 11.09 -7.75 15.15
N LEU A 69 10.25 -6.71 15.16
CA LEU A 69 9.16 -6.55 16.12
C LEU A 69 7.84 -7.17 15.66
N SER A 70 7.62 -7.29 14.35
CA SER A 70 6.33 -7.67 13.80
C SER A 70 6.43 -8.81 12.79
N ASN A 71 5.43 -9.70 12.79
CA ASN A 71 5.24 -10.74 11.79
C ASN A 71 4.29 -10.33 10.66
N LEU A 72 3.68 -9.15 10.72
CA LEU A 72 2.84 -8.65 9.65
C LEU A 72 3.60 -8.58 8.33
N PRO A 73 2.96 -8.89 7.20
CA PRO A 73 3.54 -8.63 5.89
C PRO A 73 3.93 -7.16 5.74
N PHE A 74 5.11 -6.91 5.16
CA PHE A 74 5.54 -5.57 4.78
C PHE A 74 5.19 -5.32 3.33
N ASP A 75 4.39 -4.30 3.11
CA ASP A 75 3.99 -3.72 1.85
C ASP A 75 4.79 -2.44 1.65
N VAL A 76 5.84 -2.52 0.86
CA VAL A 76 6.83 -1.44 0.75
C VAL A 76 6.57 -0.62 -0.52
N HIS A 77 6.47 0.69 -0.32
CA HIS A 77 6.29 1.69 -1.36
C HIS A 77 7.53 2.59 -1.45
N ILE A 78 8.29 2.45 -2.54
CA ILE A 78 9.52 3.23 -2.78
C ILE A 78 9.19 4.50 -3.57
N MET A 79 9.42 5.63 -2.93
CA MET A 79 9.31 6.98 -3.47
C MET A 79 10.70 7.60 -3.55
N ALA A 80 11.51 7.15 -4.50
CA ALA A 80 12.91 7.54 -4.66
C ALA A 80 13.26 7.84 -6.12
N GLN A 81 14.25 8.72 -6.33
CA GLN A 81 14.82 8.99 -7.66
C GLN A 81 15.71 7.86 -8.15
N LYS A 82 16.30 7.08 -7.24
CA LYS A 82 17.13 5.91 -7.52
C LYS A 82 16.65 4.72 -6.69
N ASN A 83 16.09 3.71 -7.34
CA ASN A 83 15.45 2.58 -6.66
C ASN A 83 16.44 1.49 -6.21
N ASP A 84 17.59 1.30 -6.89
CA ASP A 84 18.50 0.16 -6.70
C ASP A 84 18.86 -0.10 -5.24
N PHE A 85 19.34 0.92 -4.53
CA PHE A 85 19.72 0.78 -3.13
C PHE A 85 18.55 0.27 -2.27
N PHE A 86 17.40 0.90 -2.38
CA PHE A 86 16.23 0.58 -1.56
C PHE A 86 15.64 -0.80 -1.88
N VAL A 87 15.66 -1.20 -3.16
CA VAL A 87 15.20 -2.53 -3.57
C VAL A 87 16.08 -3.61 -2.96
N HIS A 88 17.43 -3.49 -3.04
CA HIS A 88 18.33 -4.47 -2.46
C HIS A 88 18.24 -4.53 -0.93
N GLU A 89 18.13 -3.39 -0.26
CA GLU A 89 17.87 -3.33 1.17
C GLU A 89 16.58 -4.08 1.57
N CYS A 90 15.52 -3.92 0.78
CA CYS A 90 14.25 -4.62 1.01
C CYS A 90 14.36 -6.13 0.82
N PHE A 91 15.22 -6.61 -0.09
CA PHE A 91 15.52 -8.04 -0.22
C PHE A 91 16.12 -8.61 1.07
N ASP A 92 17.06 -7.89 1.68
CA ASP A 92 17.74 -8.32 2.90
C ASP A 92 16.83 -8.23 4.14
N ILE A 93 15.90 -7.27 4.16
CA ILE A 93 14.91 -7.12 5.23
C ILE A 93 13.84 -8.23 5.17
N GLY A 94 13.56 -8.77 4.00
CA GLY A 94 12.55 -9.82 3.81
C GLY A 94 11.13 -9.28 3.81
N VAL A 95 10.85 -8.37 2.88
CA VAL A 95 9.51 -7.79 2.65
C VAL A 95 8.64 -8.73 1.83
N GLN A 96 7.31 -8.58 1.88
CA GLN A 96 6.38 -9.47 1.17
C GLN A 96 5.81 -8.84 -0.11
N GLN A 97 5.72 -7.53 -0.18
CA GLN A 97 5.37 -6.77 -1.37
C GLN A 97 6.34 -5.60 -1.53
N LEU A 98 6.71 -5.29 -2.78
CA LEU A 98 7.59 -4.18 -3.10
C LEU A 98 7.08 -3.46 -4.34
N ILE A 99 6.80 -2.18 -4.18
CA ILE A 99 6.22 -1.29 -5.18
C ILE A 99 7.16 -0.10 -5.37
N PHE A 100 7.50 0.21 -6.61
CA PHE A 100 8.31 1.38 -6.96
C PHE A 100 7.57 2.28 -7.94
N HIS A 101 7.91 3.56 -7.96
CA HIS A 101 7.33 4.50 -8.91
C HIS A 101 7.83 4.25 -10.34
N LEU A 102 6.88 4.05 -11.27
CA LEU A 102 7.21 3.80 -12.66
C LEU A 102 7.89 5.01 -13.33
N GLU A 103 7.64 6.21 -12.79
CA GLU A 103 8.22 7.46 -13.27
C GLU A 103 9.72 7.62 -12.96
N THR A 104 10.29 6.76 -12.13
CA THR A 104 11.70 6.85 -11.69
C THR A 104 12.49 5.56 -11.94
N GLU A 105 11.93 4.59 -12.65
CA GLU A 105 12.62 3.34 -12.99
C GLU A 105 12.91 3.27 -14.49
N ASP A 106 14.20 3.26 -14.83
CA ASP A 106 14.64 3.24 -16.23
C ASP A 106 14.38 1.88 -16.91
N HIS A 107 14.37 0.78 -16.13
CA HIS A 107 14.22 -0.59 -16.62
C HIS A 107 13.13 -1.36 -15.85
N PRO A 108 11.86 -0.94 -15.92
CA PRO A 108 10.80 -1.46 -15.04
C PRO A 108 10.51 -2.96 -15.24
N ASP A 109 10.60 -3.47 -16.47
CA ASP A 109 10.41 -4.89 -16.76
C ASP A 109 11.51 -5.78 -16.13
N PHE A 110 12.76 -5.31 -16.17
CA PHE A 110 13.87 -5.97 -15.50
C PHE A 110 13.69 -5.96 -13.98
N ARG A 111 13.31 -4.82 -13.42
CA ARG A 111 13.09 -4.63 -11.98
C ARG A 111 11.97 -5.53 -11.44
N LEU A 112 10.84 -5.59 -12.13
CA LEU A 112 9.73 -6.48 -11.77
C LEU A 112 10.18 -7.96 -11.76
N LYS A 113 10.92 -8.39 -12.77
CA LYS A 113 11.45 -9.76 -12.84
C LYS A 113 12.48 -10.07 -11.75
N GLU A 114 13.31 -9.10 -11.40
CA GLU A 114 14.30 -9.22 -10.31
C GLU A 114 13.60 -9.44 -8.95
N ILE A 115 12.58 -8.64 -8.65
CA ILE A 115 11.80 -8.75 -7.42
C ILE A 115 11.07 -10.11 -7.36
N LYS A 116 10.42 -10.52 -8.46
CA LYS A 116 9.74 -11.82 -8.55
C LYS A 116 10.67 -13.01 -8.31
N LYS A 117 11.92 -12.97 -8.82
CA LYS A 117 12.91 -14.02 -8.59
C LYS A 117 13.25 -14.23 -7.10
N ARG A 118 13.00 -13.24 -6.26
CA ARG A 118 13.16 -13.33 -4.80
C ARG A 118 11.92 -13.87 -4.08
N GLY A 119 10.86 -14.21 -4.83
CA GLY A 119 9.58 -14.64 -4.25
C GLY A 119 8.78 -13.52 -3.60
N ILE A 120 9.13 -12.26 -3.88
CA ILE A 120 8.47 -11.07 -3.37
C ILE A 120 7.41 -10.64 -4.41
N ARG A 121 6.20 -10.28 -3.95
CA ARG A 121 5.20 -9.68 -4.84
C ARG A 121 5.70 -8.33 -5.32
N CYS A 122 5.54 -8.06 -6.60
CA CYS A 122 6.04 -6.83 -7.19
C CYS A 122 4.92 -5.98 -7.78
N GLY A 123 5.12 -4.69 -7.75
CA GLY A 123 4.18 -3.75 -8.33
C GLY A 123 4.83 -2.44 -8.72
N VAL A 124 4.02 -1.61 -9.36
CA VAL A 124 4.40 -0.25 -9.73
C VAL A 124 3.42 0.75 -9.14
N ALA A 125 3.93 1.93 -8.79
CA ALA A 125 3.13 3.06 -8.34
C ALA A 125 3.06 4.12 -9.44
N LEU A 126 1.93 4.82 -9.50
CA LEU A 126 1.73 5.97 -10.38
C LEU A 126 1.29 7.20 -9.57
N LYS A 127 1.94 8.34 -9.84
CA LYS A 127 1.48 9.65 -9.34
C LYS A 127 0.07 9.97 -9.85
N PRO A 128 -0.65 10.88 -9.19
CA PRO A 128 -2.02 11.23 -9.62
C PRO A 128 -2.09 11.62 -11.10
N GLY A 129 -1.20 12.50 -11.56
CA GLY A 129 -1.18 13.01 -12.93
C GLY A 129 -0.58 12.09 -13.99
N THR A 130 0.02 10.95 -13.62
CA THR A 130 0.64 10.02 -14.57
C THR A 130 -0.42 9.20 -15.29
N SER A 131 -0.34 9.13 -16.61
CA SER A 131 -1.28 8.37 -17.43
C SER A 131 -1.18 6.86 -17.18
N LEU A 132 -2.33 6.15 -17.25
CA LEU A 132 -2.35 4.69 -17.21
C LEU A 132 -1.68 4.04 -18.43
N SER A 133 -1.40 4.76 -19.51
CA SER A 133 -0.65 4.26 -20.66
C SER A 133 0.79 3.87 -20.32
N TYR A 134 1.36 4.39 -19.23
CA TYR A 134 2.66 3.94 -18.70
C TYR A 134 2.66 2.45 -18.34
N LEU A 135 1.48 1.87 -18.07
CA LEU A 135 1.33 0.45 -17.73
C LEU A 135 1.27 -0.48 -18.94
N ASP A 136 1.12 0.03 -20.16
CA ASP A 136 0.75 -0.78 -21.33
C ASP A 136 1.70 -1.96 -21.59
N TYR A 137 2.97 -1.84 -21.26
CA TYR A 137 4.00 -2.88 -21.47
C TYR A 137 4.51 -3.56 -20.18
N VAL A 138 4.01 -3.17 -19.00
CA VAL A 138 4.46 -3.73 -17.72
C VAL A 138 3.34 -4.31 -16.86
N LEU A 139 2.07 -4.02 -17.20
CA LEU A 139 0.93 -4.42 -16.37
C LEU A 139 0.83 -5.93 -16.17
N ASP A 140 1.18 -6.72 -17.18
CA ASP A 140 1.13 -8.18 -17.14
C ASP A 140 2.15 -8.78 -16.16
N ASP A 141 3.21 -8.02 -15.88
CA ASP A 141 4.23 -8.39 -14.89
C ASP A 141 3.95 -7.87 -13.48
N CYS A 142 2.88 -7.08 -13.27
CA CYS A 142 2.56 -6.52 -11.95
C CYS A 142 1.61 -7.42 -11.16
N ASP A 143 1.99 -7.76 -9.92
CA ASP A 143 1.07 -8.33 -8.94
C ASP A 143 0.14 -7.26 -8.35
N THR A 144 0.60 -6.01 -8.30
CA THR A 144 -0.13 -4.87 -7.74
C THR A 144 0.19 -3.59 -8.52
N VAL A 145 -0.81 -2.74 -8.72
CA VAL A 145 -0.62 -1.35 -9.16
C VAL A 145 -1.14 -0.43 -8.06
N LEU A 146 -0.26 0.42 -7.54
CA LEU A 146 -0.60 1.44 -6.55
C LEU A 146 -0.91 2.76 -7.25
N LEU A 147 -2.09 3.28 -7.03
CA LEU A 147 -2.50 4.61 -7.48
C LEU A 147 -2.42 5.60 -6.33
N MET A 148 -1.54 6.59 -6.48
CA MET A 148 -1.51 7.72 -5.56
C MET A 148 -2.73 8.62 -5.81
N LEU A 149 -3.46 8.93 -4.74
CA LEU A 149 -4.62 9.84 -4.80
C LEU A 149 -4.28 11.28 -4.41
N ILE A 150 -3.11 11.47 -3.81
CA ILE A 150 -2.46 12.76 -3.53
C ILE A 150 -1.05 12.74 -4.10
N ASN A 151 -0.37 13.89 -4.14
CA ASN A 151 1.04 13.89 -4.51
C ASN A 151 1.89 13.14 -3.45
N PRO A 152 2.79 12.23 -3.88
CA PRO A 152 3.63 11.46 -2.97
C PRO A 152 4.45 12.35 -2.04
N GLY A 153 4.45 12.05 -0.73
CA GLY A 153 5.18 12.81 0.29
C GLY A 153 4.52 14.11 0.75
N PHE A 154 3.37 14.48 0.19
CA PHE A 154 2.65 15.73 0.54
C PHE A 154 1.50 15.51 1.53
N ALA A 155 1.39 14.34 2.16
CA ALA A 155 0.30 14.03 3.09
C ALA A 155 0.16 15.01 4.27
N SER A 156 1.26 15.61 4.71
CA SER A 156 1.30 16.63 5.78
C SER A 156 1.03 18.06 5.29
N LEU A 157 1.02 18.30 3.97
CA LEU A 157 0.82 19.64 3.43
C LEU A 157 -0.65 20.06 3.62
N GLN A 158 -0.82 21.27 4.18
CA GLN A 158 -2.14 21.84 4.36
C GLN A 158 -2.79 22.11 3.00
N GLY A 159 -4.02 21.64 2.81
CA GLY A 159 -4.78 21.82 1.55
C GLY A 159 -4.55 20.73 0.51
N GLU A 160 -3.58 19.82 0.69
CA GLU A 160 -3.48 18.65 -0.18
C GLU A 160 -4.68 17.73 0.02
N THR A 161 -5.38 17.43 -1.05
CA THR A 161 -6.60 16.59 -1.05
C THR A 161 -6.53 15.55 -2.16
N GLN A 162 -7.36 14.52 -2.07
CA GLN A 162 -7.47 13.55 -3.15
C GLN A 162 -7.88 14.24 -4.45
N VAL A 163 -7.26 13.85 -5.56
CA VAL A 163 -7.58 14.38 -6.88
C VAL A 163 -9.02 14.05 -7.28
N ALA A 164 -9.73 15.01 -7.87
CA ALA A 164 -11.14 14.85 -8.20
C ALA A 164 -11.45 13.68 -9.17
N TYR A 165 -10.46 13.30 -9.99
CA TYR A 165 -10.57 12.19 -10.94
C TYR A 165 -10.12 10.84 -10.39
N ALA A 166 -9.84 10.72 -9.08
CA ALA A 166 -9.35 9.49 -8.45
C ALA A 166 -10.21 8.28 -8.80
N ARG A 167 -11.51 8.37 -8.60
CA ARG A 167 -12.45 7.28 -8.88
C ARG A 167 -12.37 6.82 -10.34
N ARG A 168 -12.43 7.76 -11.28
CA ARG A 168 -12.35 7.47 -12.72
C ARG A 168 -11.05 6.73 -13.07
N LYS A 169 -9.91 7.18 -12.53
CA LYS A 169 -8.61 6.53 -12.77
C LYS A 169 -8.57 5.10 -12.24
N ILE A 170 -9.20 4.84 -11.09
CA ILE A 170 -9.33 3.49 -10.52
C ILE A 170 -10.22 2.61 -11.42
N GLU A 171 -11.36 3.12 -11.88
CA GLU A 171 -12.28 2.42 -12.79
C GLU A 171 -11.60 2.08 -14.13
N ASP A 172 -10.91 3.05 -14.73
CA ASP A 172 -10.16 2.87 -15.98
C ASP A 172 -9.05 1.78 -15.82
N LEU A 173 -8.36 1.74 -14.66
CA LEU A 173 -7.37 0.69 -14.38
C LEU A 173 -8.03 -0.68 -14.19
N ARG A 174 -9.14 -0.75 -13.45
CA ARG A 174 -9.88 -2.00 -13.25
C ARG A 174 -10.36 -2.60 -14.57
N GLU A 175 -10.85 -1.75 -15.48
CA GLU A 175 -11.25 -2.16 -16.82
C GLU A 175 -10.06 -2.72 -17.61
N ARG A 176 -8.90 -2.08 -17.60
CA ARG A 176 -7.68 -2.58 -18.29
C ARG A 176 -7.24 -3.93 -17.76
N ILE A 177 -7.27 -4.13 -16.44
CA ILE A 177 -6.95 -5.43 -15.79
C ILE A 177 -7.93 -6.51 -16.26
N ALA A 178 -9.23 -6.20 -16.29
CA ALA A 178 -10.27 -7.12 -16.73
C ALA A 178 -10.14 -7.48 -18.22
N GLN A 179 -9.92 -6.50 -19.10
CA GLN A 179 -9.75 -6.72 -20.54
C GLN A 179 -8.58 -7.62 -20.88
N ARG A 180 -7.51 -7.61 -20.06
CA ARG A 180 -6.34 -8.49 -20.21
C ARG A 180 -6.45 -9.80 -19.42
N ASN A 181 -7.58 -10.03 -18.70
CA ASN A 181 -7.80 -11.19 -17.85
C ASN A 181 -6.67 -11.39 -16.81
N LEU A 182 -6.20 -10.30 -16.20
CA LEU A 182 -5.14 -10.31 -15.20
C LEU A 182 -5.67 -10.42 -13.78
N HIS A 183 -4.81 -10.88 -12.86
CA HIS A 183 -5.10 -10.95 -11.42
C HIS A 183 -4.42 -9.84 -10.62
N THR A 184 -3.96 -8.80 -11.30
CA THR A 184 -3.28 -7.64 -10.70
C THR A 184 -4.21 -6.93 -9.73
N LYS A 185 -3.74 -6.69 -8.51
CA LYS A 185 -4.48 -5.94 -7.49
C LYS A 185 -4.35 -4.44 -7.69
N ILE A 186 -5.40 -3.72 -7.36
CA ILE A 186 -5.38 -2.27 -7.26
C ILE A 186 -5.20 -1.89 -5.79
N GLU A 187 -4.14 -1.16 -5.53
CA GLU A 187 -3.87 -0.51 -4.26
C GLU A 187 -4.04 0.99 -4.39
N ILE A 188 -4.54 1.64 -3.34
CA ILE A 188 -4.67 3.10 -3.31
C ILE A 188 -4.04 3.68 -2.05
N ASP A 189 -3.32 4.78 -2.23
CA ASP A 189 -2.72 5.56 -1.15
C ASP A 189 -3.00 7.06 -1.30
N GLY A 190 -3.10 7.72 -0.17
CA GLY A 190 -3.33 9.16 -0.05
C GLY A 190 -4.67 9.53 0.56
N ARG A 191 -4.68 9.85 1.86
CA ARG A 191 -5.86 10.28 2.64
C ARG A 191 -7.05 9.34 2.54
N ILE A 192 -6.81 8.04 2.55
CA ILE A 192 -7.86 7.03 2.45
C ILE A 192 -8.77 7.09 3.66
N SER A 193 -10.05 7.35 3.42
CA SER A 193 -11.10 7.39 4.42
C SER A 193 -11.90 6.09 4.45
N ARG A 194 -12.67 5.87 5.54
CA ARG A 194 -13.65 4.79 5.61
C ARG A 194 -14.70 4.88 4.51
N GLN A 195 -15.06 6.12 4.09
CA GLN A 195 -15.98 6.34 2.98
C GLN A 195 -15.38 5.86 1.65
N ASN A 196 -14.06 6.03 1.42
CA ASN A 196 -13.40 5.45 0.25
C ASN A 196 -13.49 3.92 0.28
N MET A 197 -13.23 3.29 1.44
CA MET A 197 -13.35 1.83 1.60
C MET A 197 -14.77 1.35 1.33
N GLN A 198 -15.79 2.07 1.83
CA GLN A 198 -17.20 1.77 1.59
C GLN A 198 -17.54 1.85 0.09
N ASN A 199 -17.12 2.92 -0.59
CA ASN A 199 -17.55 3.21 -1.95
C ASN A 199 -16.78 2.42 -3.01
N TRP A 200 -15.54 1.99 -2.74
CA TRP A 200 -14.65 1.43 -3.76
C TRP A 200 -14.19 0.00 -3.49
N GLY A 201 -14.44 -0.54 -2.29
CA GLY A 201 -13.81 -1.78 -1.83
C GLY A 201 -14.41 -3.08 -2.35
N GLN A 202 -15.60 -3.11 -2.95
CA GLN A 202 -16.21 -4.37 -3.37
C GLN A 202 -15.68 -4.83 -4.74
N GLU A 203 -15.55 -3.92 -5.67
CA GLU A 203 -15.27 -4.24 -7.08
C GLU A 203 -14.07 -3.51 -7.64
N LEU A 204 -13.70 -2.35 -7.07
CA LEU A 204 -12.71 -1.46 -7.66
C LEU A 204 -11.33 -1.60 -7.04
N VAL A 205 -11.22 -1.67 -5.71
CA VAL A 205 -9.97 -1.59 -4.96
C VAL A 205 -9.79 -2.84 -4.10
N ASP A 206 -8.57 -3.37 -4.10
CA ASP A 206 -8.20 -4.58 -3.35
C ASP A 206 -7.46 -4.26 -2.05
N ILE A 207 -6.60 -3.22 -2.05
CA ILE A 207 -5.72 -2.85 -0.94
C ILE A 207 -5.88 -1.36 -0.64
N PHE A 208 -6.07 -1.04 0.63
CA PHE A 208 -6.24 0.33 1.11
C PHE A 208 -5.12 0.69 2.09
N VAL A 209 -4.37 1.75 1.80
CA VAL A 209 -3.39 2.28 2.73
C VAL A 209 -4.09 3.09 3.82
N ALA A 210 -4.14 2.55 5.02
CA ALA A 210 -4.80 3.17 6.16
C ALA A 210 -3.82 4.05 6.95
N GLY A 211 -4.01 5.35 6.84
CA GLY A 211 -3.25 6.37 7.57
C GLY A 211 -4.13 7.17 8.53
N SER A 212 -3.70 8.39 8.83
CA SER A 212 -4.35 9.31 9.79
C SER A 212 -5.81 9.68 9.47
N THR A 213 -6.26 9.45 8.24
CA THR A 213 -7.66 9.70 7.83
C THR A 213 -8.60 8.56 8.22
N SER A 214 -8.08 7.33 8.33
CA SER A 214 -8.86 6.14 8.69
C SER A 214 -8.60 5.64 10.12
N LEU A 215 -7.46 6.01 10.70
CA LEU A 215 -7.04 5.62 12.05
C LEU A 215 -6.85 6.86 12.93
N ASP A 216 -7.37 6.81 14.15
CA ASP A 216 -7.15 7.84 15.16
C ASP A 216 -5.92 7.49 16.00
N LYS A 217 -4.81 8.22 15.79
CA LYS A 217 -3.54 8.02 16.51
C LYS A 217 -3.69 8.18 18.03
N SER A 218 -4.59 9.06 18.50
CA SER A 218 -4.82 9.28 19.94
C SER A 218 -5.54 8.10 20.61
N ARG A 219 -6.26 7.31 19.82
CA ARG A 219 -6.98 6.09 20.23
C ARG A 219 -6.66 4.92 19.34
N LEU A 220 -5.38 4.72 19.04
CA LEU A 220 -4.93 3.76 18.01
C LEU A 220 -5.48 2.36 18.24
N ALA A 221 -5.43 1.85 19.47
CA ALA A 221 -5.90 0.51 19.80
C ALA A 221 -7.42 0.32 19.57
N GLU A 222 -8.22 1.34 19.83
CA GLU A 222 -9.65 1.32 19.59
C GLU A 222 -9.97 1.44 18.10
N SER A 223 -9.39 2.45 17.44
CA SER A 223 -9.64 2.73 16.03
C SER A 223 -9.15 1.61 15.11
N SER A 224 -8.04 0.96 15.43
CA SER A 224 -7.52 -0.19 14.67
C SER A 224 -8.42 -1.42 14.81
N ARG A 225 -8.88 -1.74 16.03
CA ARG A 225 -9.83 -2.86 16.23
C ARG A 225 -11.18 -2.60 15.57
N ASP A 226 -11.69 -1.36 15.63
CA ASP A 226 -12.92 -1.00 14.94
C ASP A 226 -12.78 -1.13 13.43
N LEU A 227 -11.68 -0.63 12.86
CA LEU A 227 -11.40 -0.77 11.44
C LEU A 227 -11.31 -2.25 11.04
N ALA A 228 -10.55 -3.08 11.77
CA ALA A 228 -10.42 -4.51 11.50
C ALA A 228 -11.78 -5.23 11.56
N LYS A 229 -12.64 -4.91 12.54
CA LYS A 229 -13.99 -5.45 12.62
C LYS A 229 -14.83 -5.08 11.40
N ARG A 230 -14.81 -3.83 10.97
CA ARG A 230 -15.54 -3.34 9.80
C ARG A 230 -15.07 -4.04 8.51
N VAL A 231 -13.77 -4.22 8.35
CA VAL A 231 -13.19 -4.97 7.22
C VAL A 231 -13.71 -6.41 7.20
N GLN A 232 -13.79 -7.08 8.35
CA GLN A 232 -14.33 -8.45 8.43
C GLN A 232 -15.83 -8.50 8.04
N LEU A 233 -16.60 -7.48 8.39
CA LEU A 233 -18.00 -7.37 7.97
C LEU A 233 -18.12 -7.15 6.46
N ALA A 234 -17.29 -6.27 5.89
CA ALA A 234 -17.22 -6.03 4.45
C ALA A 234 -16.85 -7.29 3.65
N ARG A 235 -15.87 -8.06 4.14
CA ARG A 235 -15.47 -9.36 3.55
C ARG A 235 -16.60 -10.38 3.52
N LYS A 236 -17.56 -10.29 4.46
CA LYS A 236 -18.77 -11.12 4.52
C LYS A 236 -19.92 -10.57 3.67
N GLY A 237 -19.69 -9.49 2.91
CA GLY A 237 -20.69 -8.91 2.01
C GLY A 237 -21.70 -7.99 2.67
N GLN A 238 -21.43 -7.50 3.90
CA GLN A 238 -22.32 -6.53 4.55
C GLN A 238 -22.08 -5.15 3.94
N SER A 239 -23.08 -4.62 3.25
CA SER A 239 -22.98 -3.42 2.42
C SER A 239 -22.73 -2.12 3.21
N GLU A 240 -23.02 -2.10 4.52
CA GLU A 240 -22.88 -0.92 5.39
C GLU A 240 -21.73 -1.04 6.39
N ALA A 241 -20.74 -1.87 6.10
CA ALA A 241 -19.65 -2.18 7.03
C ALA A 241 -18.88 -0.95 7.53
N PHE A 242 -18.76 0.10 6.71
CA PHE A 242 -18.01 1.33 7.03
C PHE A 242 -18.91 2.55 7.33
N THR A 243 -20.23 2.40 7.25
CA THR A 243 -21.15 3.45 7.70
C THR A 243 -21.14 3.50 9.24
N ALA A 244 -21.03 4.71 9.75
CA ALA A 244 -20.85 5.18 11.14
C ALA A 244 -20.83 4.20 12.29
#